data_caf26d3b96bc5d211f3772780940ee2c
#
_entry.id   caf26d3b96bc5d211f3772780940ee2c
#
_cell.length_a   1.000
_cell.length_b   1.000
_cell.length_c   1.000
_cell.angle_alpha   90.00
_cell.angle_beta   90.00
_cell.angle_gamma   90.00
#
_symmetry.space_group_name_H-M   'P 1'
#
loop_
_entity.id
_entity.type
_entity.pdbx_description
1 polymer ?
#
loop_
_entity_poly.entity_id
_entity_poly.type
_entity_poly.pdbx_seq_one_letter_code
_entity_poly.pdbx_strand_id
1 'polypeptide(L)' 'MDSRIYTIFNSYPDLVSSYQSGSTASLGLLVGHYIKQFGFTDDPVKVSRRMKELI' A
#
# COMPACT_ATOMS: atom_id res chain seq x y z
N MET A 1 -9.43 3.36 6.80
CA MET A 1 -8.40 3.18 5.75
C MET A 1 -7.00 2.92 6.33
N ASP A 2 -6.53 3.71 7.26
CA ASP A 2 -5.16 3.59 7.79
C ASP A 2 -4.87 2.23 8.42
N SER A 3 -5.79 1.71 9.20
CA SER A 3 -5.66 0.41 9.85
C SER A 3 -5.43 -0.71 8.82
N ARG A 4 -6.17 -0.68 7.72
CA ARG A 4 -6.03 -1.66 6.63
C ARG A 4 -4.70 -1.48 5.90
N ILE A 5 -4.27 -0.23 5.72
CA ILE A 5 -2.97 0.07 5.09
C ILE A 5 -1.84 -0.51 5.95
N TYR A 6 -1.88 -0.31 7.25
CA TYR A 6 -0.85 -0.89 8.14
C TYR A 6 -0.86 -2.41 8.13
N THR A 7 -2.04 -3.02 7.98
CA THR A 7 -2.13 -4.48 7.81
C THR A 7 -1.34 -4.92 6.58
N ILE A 8 -1.49 -4.21 5.47
CA ILE A 8 -0.74 -4.52 4.24
C ILE A 8 0.76 -4.27 4.44
N PHE A 9 1.15 -3.16 5.05
CA PHE A 9 2.57 -2.86 5.31
C PHE A 9 3.23 -3.96 6.15
N ASN A 10 2.53 -4.43 7.17
CA ASN A 10 3.05 -5.49 8.06
C ASN A 10 3.14 -6.84 7.35
N SER A 11 2.26 -7.10 6.39
CA SER A 11 2.27 -8.34 5.62
C SER A 11 3.34 -8.34 4.52
N TYR A 12 3.71 -7.17 4.02
CA TYR A 12 4.65 -7.04 2.89
C TYR A 12 5.75 -6.01 3.21
N PRO A 13 6.54 -6.24 4.27
CA PRO A 13 7.56 -5.28 4.67
C PRO A 13 8.64 -5.07 3.61
N ASP A 14 8.91 -6.08 2.78
CA ASP A 14 9.88 -5.97 1.70
C ASP A 14 9.45 -4.95 0.64
N LEU A 15 8.14 -4.88 0.35
CA LEU A 15 7.61 -3.91 -0.59
C LEU A 15 7.71 -2.49 -0.04
N VAL A 16 7.47 -2.32 1.26
CA VAL A 16 7.63 -1.03 1.93
C VAL A 16 9.10 -0.58 1.83
N SER A 17 10.04 -1.46 2.14
CA SER A 17 11.48 -1.17 2.04
C SER A 17 11.88 -0.83 0.61
N SER A 18 11.40 -1.58 -0.37
CA SER A 18 11.69 -1.33 -1.78
C SER A 18 11.19 0.05 -2.21
N TYR A 19 10.00 0.43 -1.79
CA TYR A 19 9.47 1.76 -2.10
C TYR A 19 10.34 2.85 -1.48
N GLN A 20 10.72 2.69 -0.22
CA GLN A 20 11.57 3.64 0.49
C GLN A 20 12.94 3.77 -0.15
N SER A 21 13.41 2.72 -0.81
CA SER A 21 14.70 2.71 -1.53
C SER A 21 14.61 3.31 -2.93
N GLY A 22 13.43 3.74 -3.36
CA GLY A 22 13.24 4.42 -4.64
C GLY A 22 12.45 3.64 -5.68
N SER A 23 12.01 2.42 -5.39
CA SER A 23 11.20 1.62 -6.33
C SER A 23 9.74 2.05 -6.27
N THR A 24 9.35 2.98 -7.15
CA THR A 24 7.97 3.48 -7.21
C THR A 24 6.97 2.39 -7.60
N ALA A 25 7.40 1.37 -8.33
CA ALA A 25 6.54 0.24 -8.70
C ALA A 25 6.03 -0.53 -7.48
N SER A 26 6.79 -0.54 -6.38
CA SER A 26 6.39 -1.23 -5.16
C SER A 26 5.12 -0.66 -4.55
N LEU A 27 4.88 0.65 -4.72
CA LEU A 27 3.64 1.27 -4.24
C LEU A 27 2.42 0.68 -4.96
N GLY A 28 2.52 0.49 -6.27
CA GLY A 28 1.45 -0.15 -7.05
C GLY A 28 1.15 -1.56 -6.60
N LEU A 29 2.19 -2.31 -6.23
CA LEU A 29 2.04 -3.67 -5.69
C LEU A 29 1.35 -3.64 -4.33
N LEU A 30 1.69 -2.70 -3.46
CA LEU A 30 1.04 -2.54 -2.16
C LEU A 30 -0.45 -2.21 -2.32
N VAL A 31 -0.78 -1.30 -3.23
CA VAL A 31 -2.18 -0.96 -3.53
C VAL A 31 -2.91 -2.18 -4.08
N GLY A 32 -2.28 -2.95 -4.98
CA GLY A 32 -2.85 -4.17 -5.52
C GLY A 32 -3.18 -5.19 -4.43
N HIS A 33 -2.27 -5.39 -3.48
CA HIS A 33 -2.52 -6.28 -2.34
C HIS A 33 -3.65 -5.78 -1.44
N TYR A 34 -3.74 -4.47 -1.24
CA TYR A 34 -4.84 -3.87 -0.48
C TYR A 34 -6.19 -4.21 -1.14
N ILE A 35 -6.29 -3.99 -2.44
CA ILE A 35 -7.53 -4.27 -3.19
C ILE A 35 -7.86 -5.76 -3.18
N LYS A 36 -6.85 -6.60 -3.36
CA LYS A 36 -7.03 -8.06 -3.36
C LYS A 36 -7.57 -8.56 -2.02
N GLN A 37 -7.12 -7.98 -0.91
CA GLN A 37 -7.49 -8.41 0.42
C GLN A 37 -8.82 -7.79 0.89
N PHE A 38 -9.04 -6.52 0.61
CA PHE A 38 -10.18 -5.77 1.15
C PHE A 38 -11.23 -5.40 0.09
N GLY A 39 -10.94 -5.65 -1.20
CA GLY A 39 -11.84 -5.29 -2.30
C GLY A 39 -11.76 -3.80 -2.63
N PHE A 40 -12.66 -3.37 -3.53
CA PHE A 40 -12.73 -1.96 -3.96
C PHE A 40 -13.60 -1.12 -3.04
N THR A 41 -13.48 -1.32 -1.72
CA THR A 41 -14.23 -0.54 -0.74
C THR A 41 -13.74 0.89 -0.63
N ASP A 42 -12.48 1.11 -0.98
CA ASP A 42 -11.84 2.42 -1.01
C ASP A 42 -11.31 2.71 -2.42
N ASP A 43 -11.30 3.99 -2.80
CA ASP A 43 -10.74 4.41 -4.09
C ASP A 43 -9.24 4.10 -4.13
N PRO A 44 -8.75 3.32 -5.12
CA PRO A 44 -7.33 2.97 -5.22
C PRO A 44 -6.41 4.19 -5.26
N VAL A 45 -6.85 5.28 -5.89
CA VAL A 45 -6.06 6.52 -5.93
C VAL A 45 -5.89 7.11 -4.53
N LYS A 46 -6.95 7.09 -3.74
CA LYS A 46 -6.92 7.57 -2.35
C LYS A 46 -6.04 6.67 -1.48
N VAL A 47 -6.14 5.35 -1.68
CA VAL A 47 -5.30 4.37 -0.97
C VAL A 47 -3.84 4.62 -1.29
N SER A 48 -3.49 4.77 -2.55
CA SER A 48 -2.13 5.05 -2.99
C SER A 48 -1.59 6.33 -2.37
N ARG A 49 -2.37 7.39 -2.40
CA ARG A 49 -1.99 8.69 -1.83
C ARG A 49 -1.75 8.58 -0.33
N ARG A 50 -2.63 7.88 0.38
CA ARG A 50 -2.49 7.72 1.82
C ARG A 50 -1.28 6.85 2.18
N MET A 51 -1.01 5.81 1.41
CA MET A 51 0.18 4.99 1.60
C MET A 51 1.46 5.82 1.50
N LYS A 52 1.53 6.72 0.50
CA LYS A 52 2.67 7.64 0.37
C LYS A 52 2.85 8.51 1.60
N GLU A 53 1.76 8.98 2.19
CA GLU A 53 1.82 9.82 3.38
C GLU A 53 2.29 9.04 4.61
N LEU A 54 1.95 7.76 4.69
CA LEU A 54 2.27 6.91 5.85
C LEU A 54 3.64 6.25 5.77
N ILE A 55 4.20 6.14 4.59
CA ILE A 55 5.56 5.66 4.41
C ILE A 55 6.54 6.81 4.59
#